data_124e2e1ddcdb2e25470d3107311c4446
#
_entry.id   124e2e1ddcdb2e25470d3107311c4446
#
_cell.length_a   1.000
_cell.length_b   1.000
_cell.length_c   1.000
_cell.angle_alpha   90.00
_cell.angle_beta   90.00
_cell.angle_gamma   90.00
#
_symmetry.space_group_name_H-M   'P 1'
#
loop_
_entity.id
_entity.type
_entity.pdbx_description
1 polymer ?
#
loop_
_entity_poly.entity_id
_entity_poly.type
_entity_poly.pdbx_seq_one_letter_code
_entity_poly.pdbx_strand_id
1 'polypeptide(L)'
;AASDVYKRQAAVLGKMEEKQIAKDDVQGIGLGVPGPVGADGTVHKCVNLGWGVINVEQILSEKTGLLVKAGNDANVAALGEMWQGGGKGHEDVVMVTLGTGVGGGIIIGGKMISGFHGAGGEIGHIKMRDDETDTCGCGKKGCLEQYASATGIVRMARQKLEADDSETVLRSLENLTAKDIFDAAKDGDKIAAELVEKLCRILGTALANIASIVDPEVFVIGGGVSRAGAILIDGIKKQFTERTFHACEATEITLATLGNDAGMYGCVRLLF
;
A
#
# COMPACT_ATOMS: atom_id res chain seq x y z
N ALA A 1 -11.03 14.66 -16.29
CA ALA A 1 -11.10 13.24 -16.70
C ALA A 1 -10.79 13.05 -18.18
N ALA A 2 -11.57 13.63 -19.12
CA ALA A 2 -11.37 13.42 -20.56
C ALA A 2 -9.94 13.81 -21.01
N SER A 3 -9.45 14.96 -20.62
CA SER A 3 -8.09 15.46 -20.96
C SER A 3 -6.98 14.48 -20.54
N ASP A 4 -7.11 13.84 -19.38
CA ASP A 4 -6.10 12.90 -18.89
C ASP A 4 -6.14 11.56 -19.62
N VAL A 5 -7.33 11.10 -19.99
CA VAL A 5 -7.49 9.89 -20.84
C VAL A 5 -6.89 10.15 -22.23
N TYR A 6 -7.07 11.34 -22.82
CA TYR A 6 -6.42 11.72 -24.08
C TYR A 6 -4.89 11.73 -23.98
N LYS A 7 -4.32 12.25 -22.90
CA LYS A 7 -2.87 12.22 -22.68
C LYS A 7 -2.33 10.79 -22.61
N ARG A 8 -3.05 9.89 -21.96
CA ARG A 8 -2.68 8.46 -21.86
C ARG A 8 -2.77 7.78 -23.21
N GLN A 9 -3.84 8.02 -23.98
CA GLN A 9 -3.95 7.55 -25.35
C GLN A 9 -2.75 8.01 -26.20
N ALA A 10 -2.46 9.30 -26.20
CA ALA A 10 -1.34 9.87 -26.96
C ALA A 10 0.01 9.27 -26.54
N ALA A 11 0.22 9.06 -25.24
CA ALA A 11 1.45 8.46 -24.74
C ALA A 11 1.63 7.00 -25.21
N VAL A 12 0.56 6.20 -25.21
CA VAL A 12 0.61 4.80 -25.69
C VAL A 12 0.84 4.74 -27.19
N LEU A 13 0.02 5.43 -27.99
CA LEU A 13 0.14 5.41 -29.43
C LEU A 13 1.46 6.01 -29.91
N GLY A 14 1.89 7.13 -29.32
CA GLY A 14 3.19 7.74 -29.62
C GLY A 14 4.37 6.82 -29.28
N LYS A 15 4.27 6.04 -28.17
CA LYS A 15 5.31 5.08 -27.83
C LYS A 15 5.36 3.89 -28.76
N MET A 16 4.21 3.42 -29.22
CA MET A 16 4.13 2.36 -30.24
C MET A 16 4.75 2.83 -31.56
N GLU A 17 4.47 4.06 -31.99
CA GLU A 17 5.04 4.65 -33.18
C GLU A 17 6.57 4.83 -33.05
N GLU A 18 7.04 5.42 -31.97
CA GLU A 18 8.48 5.60 -31.65
C GLU A 18 9.25 4.27 -31.72
N LYS A 19 8.64 3.21 -31.19
CA LYS A 19 9.25 1.88 -31.13
C LYS A 19 8.93 0.98 -32.30
N GLN A 20 8.15 1.45 -33.27
CA GLN A 20 7.70 0.70 -34.43
C GLN A 20 7.01 -0.63 -34.06
N ILE A 21 6.19 -0.59 -33.00
CA ILE A 21 5.42 -1.74 -32.50
C ILE A 21 4.08 -1.76 -33.25
N ALA A 22 3.79 -2.86 -33.95
CA ALA A 22 2.50 -3.05 -34.59
C ALA A 22 1.41 -3.28 -33.52
N LYS A 23 0.18 -2.85 -33.81
CA LYS A 23 -0.94 -2.99 -32.88
C LYS A 23 -1.21 -4.44 -32.50
N ASP A 24 -1.07 -5.36 -33.45
CA ASP A 24 -1.29 -6.79 -33.26
C ASP A 24 -0.23 -7.46 -32.37
N ASP A 25 0.91 -6.79 -32.13
CA ASP A 25 1.95 -7.23 -31.22
C ASP A 25 1.68 -6.75 -29.77
N VAL A 26 0.64 -5.91 -29.54
CA VAL A 26 0.30 -5.37 -28.21
C VAL A 26 -0.85 -6.15 -27.61
N GLN A 27 -0.60 -6.87 -26.52
CA GLN A 27 -1.61 -7.65 -25.81
C GLN A 27 -2.69 -6.78 -25.16
N GLY A 28 -2.33 -5.59 -24.68
CA GLY A 28 -3.26 -4.66 -24.06
C GLY A 28 -2.55 -3.54 -23.29
N ILE A 29 -3.36 -2.78 -22.56
CA ILE A 29 -2.93 -1.68 -21.71
C ILE A 29 -3.37 -1.97 -20.28
N GLY A 30 -2.41 -2.11 -19.37
CA GLY A 30 -2.69 -2.12 -17.92
C GLY A 30 -2.58 -0.70 -17.34
N LEU A 31 -3.48 -0.34 -16.46
CA LEU A 31 -3.57 1.00 -15.89
C LEU A 31 -3.77 0.97 -14.36
N GLY A 32 -2.86 1.61 -13.61
CA GLY A 32 -3.03 1.93 -12.19
C GLY A 32 -3.68 3.30 -12.03
N VAL A 33 -4.71 3.40 -11.19
CA VAL A 33 -5.46 4.65 -10.93
C VAL A 33 -5.53 4.90 -9.43
N PRO A 34 -5.23 6.11 -8.94
CA PRO A 34 -5.42 6.45 -7.55
C PRO A 34 -6.91 6.63 -7.24
N GLY A 35 -7.50 5.67 -6.55
CA GLY A 35 -8.92 5.68 -6.17
C GLY A 35 -9.61 4.33 -6.42
N PRO A 36 -10.87 4.19 -5.97
CA PRO A 36 -11.62 2.94 -6.11
C PRO A 36 -11.92 2.61 -7.57
N VAL A 37 -11.56 1.40 -7.99
CA VAL A 37 -11.83 0.88 -9.33
C VAL A 37 -12.66 -0.40 -9.20
N GLY A 38 -13.85 -0.39 -9.81
CA GLY A 38 -14.72 -1.56 -9.86
C GLY A 38 -14.17 -2.65 -10.78
N ALA A 39 -14.69 -3.87 -10.65
CA ALA A 39 -14.29 -5.01 -11.47
C ALA A 39 -14.55 -4.84 -12.97
N ASP A 40 -15.42 -3.90 -13.34
CA ASP A 40 -15.77 -3.53 -14.71
C ASP A 40 -14.90 -2.38 -15.27
N GLY A 41 -13.86 -1.95 -14.55
CA GLY A 41 -13.00 -0.83 -14.92
C GLY A 41 -13.60 0.55 -14.66
N THR A 42 -14.72 0.62 -13.92
CA THR A 42 -15.32 1.90 -13.51
C THR A 42 -14.56 2.49 -12.33
N VAL A 43 -14.03 3.69 -12.51
CA VAL A 43 -13.47 4.53 -11.45
C VAL A 43 -14.64 5.27 -10.80
N HIS A 44 -14.93 4.98 -9.51
CA HIS A 44 -16.09 5.55 -8.83
C HIS A 44 -15.88 7.02 -8.44
N LYS A 45 -14.70 7.38 -8.00
CA LYS A 45 -14.30 8.76 -7.74
C LYS A 45 -12.78 8.80 -7.55
N CYS A 46 -12.10 9.67 -8.27
CA CYS A 46 -10.68 9.90 -8.08
C CYS A 46 -10.44 11.37 -7.71
N VAL A 47 -10.42 11.67 -6.42
CA VAL A 47 -10.30 13.03 -5.89
C VAL A 47 -9.00 13.69 -6.35
N ASN A 48 -7.89 12.94 -6.30
CA ASN A 48 -6.56 13.42 -6.67
C ASN A 48 -6.44 13.83 -8.14
N LEU A 49 -7.25 13.24 -9.02
CA LEU A 49 -7.29 13.58 -10.45
C LEU A 49 -8.50 14.44 -10.82
N GLY A 50 -9.35 14.76 -9.86
CA GLY A 50 -10.60 15.48 -10.12
C GLY A 50 -11.57 14.71 -11.04
N TRP A 51 -11.49 13.38 -11.05
CA TRP A 51 -12.39 12.54 -11.86
C TRP A 51 -13.68 12.24 -11.11
N GLY A 52 -14.80 12.37 -11.80
CA GLY A 52 -16.07 11.77 -11.39
C GLY A 52 -16.11 10.27 -11.69
N VAL A 53 -17.32 9.73 -11.79
CA VAL A 53 -17.53 8.33 -12.19
C VAL A 53 -17.26 8.19 -13.69
N ILE A 54 -16.29 7.37 -14.05
CA ILE A 54 -15.94 7.07 -15.46
C ILE A 54 -15.52 5.61 -15.60
N ASN A 55 -15.87 4.99 -16.73
CA ASN A 55 -15.29 3.70 -17.12
C ASN A 55 -14.04 3.94 -17.96
N VAL A 56 -12.87 3.86 -17.34
CA VAL A 56 -11.60 4.16 -18.00
C VAL A 56 -11.17 3.05 -18.96
N GLU A 57 -11.53 1.80 -18.68
CA GLU A 57 -11.25 0.66 -19.57
C GLU A 57 -11.97 0.85 -20.90
N GLN A 58 -13.29 1.11 -20.85
CA GLN A 58 -14.10 1.33 -22.04
C GLN A 58 -13.58 2.52 -22.87
N ILE A 59 -13.44 3.68 -22.23
CA ILE A 59 -13.06 4.92 -22.95
C ILE A 59 -11.69 4.77 -23.61
N LEU A 60 -10.71 4.18 -22.94
CA LEU A 60 -9.38 4.03 -23.51
C LEU A 60 -9.33 2.92 -24.56
N SER A 61 -10.10 1.84 -24.37
CA SER A 61 -10.24 0.76 -25.36
C SER A 61 -10.86 1.27 -26.66
N GLU A 62 -11.95 2.04 -26.60
CA GLU A 62 -12.59 2.67 -27.76
C GLU A 62 -11.63 3.57 -28.55
N LYS A 63 -10.75 4.27 -27.83
CA LYS A 63 -9.78 5.23 -28.41
C LYS A 63 -8.54 4.56 -29.02
N THR A 64 -8.08 3.45 -28.46
CA THR A 64 -6.86 2.77 -28.89
C THR A 64 -7.16 1.53 -29.72
N GLY A 65 -8.35 0.95 -29.53
CA GLY A 65 -8.74 -0.35 -30.07
C GLY A 65 -7.92 -1.50 -29.47
N LEU A 66 -7.34 -1.32 -28.26
CA LEU A 66 -6.61 -2.33 -27.51
C LEU A 66 -7.44 -2.78 -26.32
N LEU A 67 -7.17 -3.99 -25.81
CA LEU A 67 -7.67 -4.42 -24.50
C LEU A 67 -7.14 -3.47 -23.44
N VAL A 68 -8.00 -3.01 -22.54
CA VAL A 68 -7.59 -2.19 -21.40
C VAL A 68 -8.08 -2.82 -20.11
N LYS A 69 -7.20 -2.88 -19.12
CA LYS A 69 -7.51 -3.28 -17.74
C LYS A 69 -7.02 -2.23 -16.77
N ALA A 70 -7.85 -1.93 -15.76
CA ALA A 70 -7.54 -0.93 -14.77
C ALA A 70 -7.71 -1.50 -13.35
N GLY A 71 -6.89 -1.01 -12.44
CA GLY A 71 -7.00 -1.32 -11.01
C GLY A 71 -6.59 -0.13 -10.16
N ASN A 72 -6.94 -0.15 -8.89
CA ASN A 72 -6.40 0.80 -7.93
C ASN A 72 -4.86 0.65 -7.85
N ASP A 73 -4.13 1.74 -7.70
CA ASP A 73 -2.66 1.78 -7.72
C ASP A 73 -2.00 0.89 -6.65
N ALA A 74 -2.52 0.86 -5.43
CA ALA A 74 -2.01 -0.02 -4.38
C ALA A 74 -2.32 -1.50 -4.67
N ASN A 75 -3.51 -1.78 -5.21
CA ASN A 75 -3.90 -3.12 -5.59
C ASN A 75 -3.06 -3.67 -6.76
N VAL A 76 -2.78 -2.84 -7.78
CA VAL A 76 -1.90 -3.30 -8.88
C VAL A 76 -0.45 -3.44 -8.42
N ALA A 77 0.03 -2.63 -7.48
CA ALA A 77 1.34 -2.83 -6.88
C ALA A 77 1.43 -4.17 -6.13
N ALA A 78 0.36 -4.53 -5.38
CA ALA A 78 0.27 -5.85 -4.74
C ALA A 78 0.33 -6.99 -5.76
N LEU A 79 -0.38 -6.86 -6.88
CA LEU A 79 -0.36 -7.83 -7.95
C LEU A 79 1.04 -7.97 -8.59
N GLY A 80 1.77 -6.86 -8.71
CA GLY A 80 3.15 -6.86 -9.18
C GLY A 80 4.10 -7.59 -8.23
N GLU A 81 4.01 -7.30 -6.94
CA GLU A 81 4.80 -7.96 -5.91
C GLU A 81 4.47 -9.45 -5.78
N MET A 82 3.21 -9.85 -5.93
CA MET A 82 2.83 -11.26 -6.00
C MET A 82 3.44 -11.94 -7.23
N TRP A 83 3.43 -11.27 -8.39
CA TRP A 83 3.89 -11.89 -9.62
C TRP A 83 5.42 -11.99 -9.71
N GLN A 84 6.15 -10.91 -9.41
CA GLN A 84 7.60 -10.83 -9.65
C GLN A 84 8.41 -10.28 -8.47
N GLY A 85 7.77 -9.99 -7.35
CA GLY A 85 8.41 -9.37 -6.20
C GLY A 85 8.45 -10.26 -4.94
N GLY A 86 8.29 -9.63 -3.78
CA GLY A 86 8.39 -10.27 -2.46
C GLY A 86 7.32 -11.33 -2.20
N GLY A 87 6.20 -11.31 -2.93
CA GLY A 87 5.14 -12.32 -2.86
C GLY A 87 5.23 -13.41 -3.92
N LYS A 88 6.34 -13.47 -4.68
CA LYS A 88 6.49 -14.43 -5.78
C LYS A 88 6.44 -15.88 -5.29
N GLY A 89 5.59 -16.69 -5.92
CA GLY A 89 5.40 -18.10 -5.57
C GLY A 89 4.21 -18.35 -4.66
N HIS A 90 3.48 -17.29 -4.25
CA HIS A 90 2.25 -17.36 -3.47
C HIS A 90 1.06 -16.90 -4.30
N GLU A 91 -0.12 -17.42 -3.98
CA GLU A 91 -1.39 -17.04 -4.61
C GLU A 91 -2.29 -16.24 -3.66
N ASP A 92 -2.07 -16.36 -2.33
CA ASP A 92 -2.80 -15.65 -1.30
C ASP A 92 -1.89 -14.63 -0.60
N VAL A 93 -1.92 -13.40 -1.10
CA VAL A 93 -0.98 -12.34 -0.75
C VAL A 93 -1.71 -11.10 -0.23
N VAL A 94 -1.27 -10.59 0.90
CA VAL A 94 -1.68 -9.25 1.37
C VAL A 94 -0.48 -8.32 1.35
N MET A 95 -0.52 -7.32 0.49
CA MET A 95 0.49 -6.25 0.48
C MET A 95 0.06 -5.10 1.36
N VAL A 96 1.03 -4.56 2.11
CA VAL A 96 0.89 -3.36 2.95
C VAL A 96 1.96 -2.35 2.56
N THR A 97 1.56 -1.19 2.09
CA THR A 97 2.48 -0.11 1.75
C THR A 97 2.51 0.94 2.85
N LEU A 98 3.67 1.13 3.46
CA LEU A 98 3.92 2.09 4.53
C LEU A 98 4.63 3.32 3.97
N GLY A 99 3.84 4.26 3.47
CA GLY A 99 4.28 5.54 2.89
C GLY A 99 3.86 6.73 3.75
N THR A 100 3.50 7.85 3.12
CA THR A 100 2.83 9.00 3.77
C THR A 100 1.55 8.55 4.49
N GLY A 101 0.79 7.66 3.85
CA GLY A 101 -0.32 6.92 4.43
C GLY A 101 -0.03 5.42 4.51
N VAL A 102 -1.07 4.62 4.71
CA VAL A 102 -1.04 3.15 4.63
C VAL A 102 -1.98 2.70 3.51
N GLY A 103 -1.41 2.12 2.48
CA GLY A 103 -2.16 1.46 1.42
C GLY A 103 -2.11 -0.06 1.57
N GLY A 104 -2.98 -0.75 0.84
CA GLY A 104 -2.97 -2.20 0.81
C GLY A 104 -3.56 -2.79 -0.46
N GLY A 105 -3.28 -4.06 -0.68
CA GLY A 105 -3.89 -4.86 -1.73
C GLY A 105 -4.01 -6.30 -1.26
N ILE A 106 -5.15 -6.91 -1.57
CA ILE A 106 -5.47 -8.28 -1.17
C ILE A 106 -5.63 -9.11 -2.44
N ILE A 107 -4.93 -10.22 -2.49
CA ILE A 107 -4.98 -11.19 -3.58
C ILE A 107 -5.30 -12.55 -2.97
N ILE A 108 -6.31 -13.23 -3.49
CA ILE A 108 -6.74 -14.56 -3.07
C ILE A 108 -6.90 -15.43 -4.31
N GLY A 109 -6.25 -16.61 -4.31
CA GLY A 109 -6.21 -17.51 -5.45
C GLY A 109 -5.66 -16.83 -6.70
N GLY A 110 -4.63 -16.00 -6.55
CA GLY A 110 -4.01 -15.22 -7.64
C GLY A 110 -4.87 -14.08 -8.18
N LYS A 111 -6.03 -13.77 -7.56
CA LYS A 111 -6.97 -12.73 -8.03
C LYS A 111 -7.06 -11.58 -7.04
N MET A 112 -6.97 -10.39 -7.58
CA MET A 112 -7.10 -9.14 -6.82
C MET A 112 -8.53 -8.96 -6.29
N ILE A 113 -8.66 -8.65 -5.00
CA ILE A 113 -9.93 -8.37 -4.34
C ILE A 113 -10.22 -6.87 -4.41
N SER A 114 -10.99 -6.46 -5.38
CA SER A 114 -11.42 -5.05 -5.51
C SER A 114 -12.60 -4.70 -4.58
N GLY A 115 -13.41 -5.70 -4.23
CA GLY A 115 -14.65 -5.49 -3.47
C GLY A 115 -15.77 -4.88 -4.31
N PHE A 116 -16.99 -4.89 -3.77
CA PHE A 116 -18.18 -4.41 -4.47
C PHE A 116 -18.12 -2.90 -4.80
N HIS A 117 -17.56 -2.10 -3.88
CA HIS A 117 -17.42 -0.65 -4.04
C HIS A 117 -16.04 -0.22 -4.54
N GLY A 118 -15.18 -1.16 -4.94
CA GLY A 118 -13.79 -0.88 -5.29
C GLY A 118 -12.88 -0.54 -4.09
N ALA A 119 -13.33 -0.82 -2.86
CA ALA A 119 -12.64 -0.48 -1.61
C ALA A 119 -11.95 -1.71 -0.96
N GLY A 120 -11.80 -2.81 -1.68
CA GLY A 120 -11.02 -3.95 -1.22
C GLY A 120 -9.55 -3.55 -1.05
N GLY A 121 -8.96 -3.89 0.08
CA GLY A 121 -7.57 -3.53 0.39
C GLY A 121 -7.36 -2.18 1.06
N GLU A 122 -8.41 -1.42 1.38
CA GLU A 122 -8.31 -0.15 2.14
C GLU A 122 -7.95 -0.38 3.62
N ILE A 123 -6.90 -1.17 3.85
CA ILE A 123 -6.46 -1.63 5.19
C ILE A 123 -5.96 -0.48 6.07
N GLY A 124 -5.48 0.60 5.48
CA GLY A 124 -5.05 1.80 6.21
C GLY A 124 -6.18 2.44 7.02
N HIS A 125 -7.43 2.15 6.67
CA HIS A 125 -8.61 2.68 7.35
C HIS A 125 -9.25 1.72 8.36
N ILE A 126 -8.62 0.57 8.64
CA ILE A 126 -9.01 -0.30 9.76
C ILE A 126 -8.92 0.49 11.06
N LYS A 127 -9.99 0.45 11.85
CA LYS A 127 -10.09 1.13 13.14
C LYS A 127 -9.21 0.42 14.17
N MET A 128 -8.17 1.10 14.66
CA MET A 128 -7.22 0.58 15.65
C MET A 128 -7.42 1.16 17.05
N ARG A 129 -8.01 2.35 17.15
CA ARG A 129 -8.25 3.01 18.46
C ARG A 129 -9.55 3.79 18.45
N ASP A 130 -10.28 3.70 19.55
CA ASP A 130 -11.54 4.44 19.76
C ASP A 130 -11.33 5.82 20.38
N ASP A 131 -10.24 5.98 21.15
CA ASP A 131 -9.89 7.18 21.90
C ASP A 131 -9.07 8.20 21.09
N GLU A 132 -8.92 8.01 19.78
CA GLU A 132 -8.21 8.95 18.90
C GLU A 132 -9.01 10.24 18.73
N THR A 133 -8.35 11.38 18.92
CA THR A 133 -8.96 12.72 18.79
C THR A 133 -8.75 13.33 17.43
N ASP A 134 -7.63 13.01 16.75
CA ASP A 134 -7.29 13.55 15.45
C ASP A 134 -8.07 12.86 14.33
N THR A 135 -8.41 13.62 13.31
CA THR A 135 -9.15 13.11 12.15
C THR A 135 -8.18 12.56 11.10
N CYS A 136 -8.43 11.33 10.64
CA CYS A 136 -7.75 10.74 9.48
C CYS A 136 -8.22 11.42 8.17
N GLY A 137 -7.41 11.34 7.13
CA GLY A 137 -7.75 11.85 5.79
C GLY A 137 -9.07 11.33 5.22
N CYS A 138 -9.54 10.15 5.66
CA CYS A 138 -10.85 9.61 5.29
C CYS A 138 -12.04 10.22 6.06
N GLY A 139 -11.80 11.16 6.97
CA GLY A 139 -12.82 11.80 7.80
C GLY A 139 -13.21 11.03 9.07
N LYS A 140 -12.64 9.86 9.31
CA LYS A 140 -12.83 9.06 10.54
C LYS A 140 -11.66 9.25 11.49
N LYS A 141 -11.69 8.58 12.65
CA LYS A 141 -10.63 8.65 13.68
C LYS A 141 -10.16 7.27 14.07
N GLY A 142 -8.89 7.15 14.46
CA GLY A 142 -8.29 5.91 14.94
C GLY A 142 -7.96 4.89 13.86
N CYS A 143 -7.79 5.33 12.61
CA CYS A 143 -7.37 4.48 11.50
C CYS A 143 -5.93 4.00 11.65
N LEU A 144 -5.61 2.81 11.12
CA LEU A 144 -4.25 2.24 11.11
C LEU A 144 -3.22 3.23 10.55
N GLU A 145 -3.56 3.94 9.49
CA GLU A 145 -2.72 4.95 8.84
C GLU A 145 -2.20 6.01 9.80
N GLN A 146 -3.00 6.42 10.79
CA GLN A 146 -2.62 7.44 11.76
C GLN A 146 -1.47 7.00 12.68
N TYR A 147 -1.09 5.71 12.67
CA TYR A 147 -0.05 5.15 13.54
C TYR A 147 1.07 4.45 12.76
N ALA A 148 0.73 3.68 11.72
CA ALA A 148 1.67 2.82 11.02
C ALA A 148 2.28 3.46 9.75
N SER A 149 1.88 4.68 9.38
CA SER A 149 2.49 5.41 8.26
C SER A 149 3.73 6.20 8.69
N ALA A 150 4.48 6.72 7.71
CA ALA A 150 5.60 7.63 7.98
C ALA A 150 5.15 8.90 8.70
N THR A 151 3.99 9.47 8.32
CA THR A 151 3.42 10.62 9.03
C THR A 151 2.88 10.24 10.40
N GLY A 152 2.35 9.03 10.53
CA GLY A 152 1.81 8.51 11.78
C GLY A 152 2.88 8.35 12.86
N ILE A 153 4.03 7.74 12.53
CA ILE A 153 5.11 7.58 13.51
C ILE A 153 5.71 8.93 13.93
N VAL A 154 5.85 9.87 12.97
CA VAL A 154 6.32 11.23 13.28
C VAL A 154 5.32 11.97 14.19
N ARG A 155 4.03 11.83 13.94
CA ARG A 155 2.98 12.38 14.81
C ARG A 155 3.08 11.81 16.22
N MET A 156 3.20 10.49 16.34
CA MET A 156 3.37 9.83 17.64
C MET A 156 4.64 10.31 18.37
N ALA A 157 5.73 10.52 17.62
CA ALA A 157 6.98 11.02 18.18
C ALA A 157 6.80 12.45 18.73
N ARG A 158 6.18 13.35 18.00
CA ARG A 158 5.91 14.72 18.46
C ARG A 158 5.07 14.72 19.75
N GLN A 159 3.98 13.94 19.76
CA GLN A 159 3.14 13.79 20.97
C GLN A 159 3.93 13.23 22.17
N LYS A 160 4.81 12.25 21.94
CA LYS A 160 5.66 11.70 22.99
C LYS A 160 6.65 12.73 23.51
N LEU A 161 7.29 13.50 22.63
CA LEU A 161 8.27 14.54 22.98
C LEU A 161 7.63 15.72 23.74
N GLU A 162 6.37 16.02 23.51
CA GLU A 162 5.61 17.04 24.25
C GLU A 162 5.20 16.57 25.65
N ALA A 163 4.94 15.27 25.80
CA ALA A 163 4.43 14.68 27.05
C ALA A 163 5.52 14.11 27.98
N ASP A 164 6.76 13.97 27.52
CA ASP A 164 7.84 13.26 28.22
C ASP A 164 9.16 14.01 28.03
N ASP A 165 9.80 14.45 29.09
CA ASP A 165 11.05 15.23 29.07
C ASP A 165 12.33 14.36 29.03
N SER A 166 12.19 13.03 28.85
CA SER A 166 13.33 12.12 28.78
C SER A 166 14.32 12.51 27.68
N GLU A 167 15.59 12.24 27.92
CA GLU A 167 16.65 12.49 26.94
C GLU A 167 16.46 11.62 25.70
N THR A 168 16.56 12.24 24.52
CA THR A 168 16.50 11.60 23.22
C THR A 168 17.13 12.49 22.16
N VAL A 169 17.82 11.88 21.20
CA VAL A 169 18.38 12.59 20.05
C VAL A 169 17.29 13.23 19.16
N LEU A 170 16.07 12.73 19.24
CA LEU A 170 14.95 13.20 18.42
C LEU A 170 14.58 14.66 18.69
N ARG A 171 14.88 15.19 19.89
CA ARG A 171 14.59 16.59 20.27
C ARG A 171 15.42 17.60 19.52
N SER A 172 16.62 17.22 19.08
CA SER A 172 17.54 18.11 18.36
C SER A 172 17.19 18.25 16.87
N LEU A 173 16.24 17.44 16.36
CA LEU A 173 15.90 17.39 14.95
C LEU A 173 14.75 18.35 14.61
N GLU A 174 15.07 19.41 13.86
CA GLU A 174 14.09 20.40 13.41
C GLU A 174 13.02 19.79 12.50
N ASN A 175 13.44 18.94 11.56
CA ASN A 175 12.57 18.26 10.60
C ASN A 175 12.58 16.76 10.81
N LEU A 176 11.96 16.32 11.90
CA LEU A 176 11.88 14.90 12.26
C LEU A 176 11.16 14.08 11.18
N THR A 177 11.80 12.99 10.75
CA THR A 177 11.27 12.03 9.77
C THR A 177 11.12 10.64 10.38
N ALA A 178 10.36 9.76 9.71
CA ALA A 178 10.28 8.35 10.09
C ALA A 178 11.66 7.68 10.08
N LYS A 179 12.51 8.02 9.08
CA LYS A 179 13.88 7.50 8.98
C LYS A 179 14.68 7.81 10.24
N ASP A 180 14.64 9.06 10.71
CA ASP A 180 15.40 9.49 11.90
C ASP A 180 14.98 8.70 13.15
N ILE A 181 13.67 8.41 13.29
CA ILE A 181 13.15 7.62 14.42
C ILE A 181 13.68 6.18 14.35
N PHE A 182 13.66 5.54 13.18
CA PHE A 182 14.17 4.19 13.03
C PHE A 182 15.68 4.12 13.20
N ASP A 183 16.43 5.10 12.71
CA ASP A 183 17.88 5.15 12.86
C ASP A 183 18.26 5.38 14.33
N ALA A 184 17.62 6.34 15.02
CA ALA A 184 17.82 6.55 16.45
C ALA A 184 17.50 5.28 17.28
N ALA A 185 16.43 4.55 16.92
CA ALA A 185 16.08 3.29 17.58
C ALA A 185 17.17 2.22 17.41
N LYS A 186 17.78 2.11 16.20
CA LYS A 186 18.90 1.21 15.93
C LYS A 186 20.14 1.59 16.72
N ASP A 187 20.34 2.89 16.95
CA ASP A 187 21.47 3.44 17.73
C ASP A 187 21.24 3.37 19.24
N GLY A 188 20.09 2.81 19.68
CA GLY A 188 19.79 2.55 21.09
C GLY A 188 19.06 3.67 21.82
N ASP A 189 18.52 4.67 21.12
CA ASP A 189 17.66 5.68 21.72
C ASP A 189 16.36 5.05 22.23
N LYS A 190 16.09 5.19 23.52
CA LYS A 190 14.98 4.52 24.20
C LYS A 190 13.61 5.03 23.72
N ILE A 191 13.47 6.35 23.55
CA ILE A 191 12.20 6.96 23.10
C ILE A 191 11.90 6.52 21.66
N ALA A 192 12.90 6.50 20.80
CA ALA A 192 12.76 6.01 19.44
C ALA A 192 12.40 4.52 19.41
N ALA A 193 13.03 3.69 20.23
CA ALA A 193 12.71 2.27 20.37
C ALA A 193 11.27 2.03 20.82
N GLU A 194 10.77 2.78 21.82
CA GLU A 194 9.37 2.73 22.25
C GLU A 194 8.39 3.07 21.13
N LEU A 195 8.72 4.08 20.31
CA LEU A 195 7.89 4.49 19.16
C LEU A 195 7.84 3.41 18.07
N VAL A 196 8.99 2.82 17.74
CA VAL A 196 9.08 1.71 16.78
C VAL A 196 8.30 0.49 17.29
N GLU A 197 8.45 0.13 18.56
CA GLU A 197 7.70 -0.97 19.17
C GLU A 197 6.19 -0.71 19.13
N LYS A 198 5.75 0.50 19.42
CA LYS A 198 4.33 0.90 19.36
C LYS A 198 3.80 0.77 17.93
N LEU A 199 4.55 1.24 16.92
CA LEU A 199 4.19 1.07 15.52
C LEU A 199 4.07 -0.41 15.16
N CYS A 200 5.08 -1.22 15.47
CA CYS A 200 5.10 -2.65 15.19
C CYS A 200 3.93 -3.38 15.87
N ARG A 201 3.59 -3.01 17.12
CA ARG A 201 2.45 -3.58 17.84
C ARG A 201 1.13 -3.28 17.15
N ILE A 202 0.89 -2.02 16.76
CA ILE A 202 -0.35 -1.63 16.10
C ILE A 202 -0.46 -2.32 14.74
N LEU A 203 0.63 -2.32 13.96
CA LEU A 203 0.65 -2.97 12.65
C LEU A 203 0.50 -4.49 12.78
N GLY A 204 1.26 -5.14 13.66
CA GLY A 204 1.15 -6.58 13.90
C GLY A 204 -0.26 -7.00 14.33
N THR A 205 -0.94 -6.19 15.16
CA THR A 205 -2.35 -6.41 15.51
C THR A 205 -3.26 -6.30 14.29
N ALA A 206 -3.05 -5.31 13.42
CA ALA A 206 -3.84 -5.17 12.20
C ALA A 206 -3.64 -6.37 11.26
N LEU A 207 -2.39 -6.83 11.09
CA LEU A 207 -2.10 -8.02 10.27
C LEU A 207 -2.73 -9.28 10.86
N ALA A 208 -2.71 -9.46 12.18
CA ALA A 208 -3.36 -10.59 12.85
C ALA A 208 -4.89 -10.59 12.61
N ASN A 209 -5.52 -9.42 12.67
CA ASN A 209 -6.94 -9.28 12.33
C ASN A 209 -7.22 -9.62 10.87
N ILE A 210 -6.37 -9.17 9.94
CA ILE A 210 -6.49 -9.48 8.52
C ILE A 210 -6.29 -10.97 8.27
N ALA A 211 -5.28 -11.60 8.90
CA ALA A 211 -5.03 -13.02 8.78
C ALA A 211 -6.25 -13.85 9.19
N SER A 212 -6.94 -13.47 10.27
CA SER A 212 -8.17 -14.12 10.72
C SER A 212 -9.36 -14.01 9.76
N ILE A 213 -9.27 -13.10 8.75
CA ILE A 213 -10.34 -12.85 7.78
C ILE A 213 -10.06 -13.51 6.43
N VAL A 214 -8.79 -13.41 5.95
CA VAL A 214 -8.42 -13.82 4.59
C VAL A 214 -7.38 -14.93 4.53
N ASP A 215 -6.77 -15.31 5.67
CA ASP A 215 -5.80 -16.40 5.83
C ASP A 215 -4.72 -16.42 4.72
N PRO A 216 -3.90 -15.36 4.60
CA PRO A 216 -2.96 -15.25 3.51
C PRO A 216 -1.72 -16.13 3.74
N GLU A 217 -1.08 -16.58 2.65
CA GLU A 217 0.21 -17.26 2.70
C GLU A 217 1.33 -16.29 3.14
N VAL A 218 1.25 -15.02 2.68
CA VAL A 218 2.30 -14.02 2.93
C VAL A 218 1.74 -12.60 3.03
N PHE A 219 2.31 -11.84 3.97
CA PHE A 219 2.24 -10.37 4.01
C PHE A 219 3.48 -9.77 3.38
N VAL A 220 3.32 -8.91 2.37
CA VAL A 220 4.41 -8.18 1.72
C VAL A 220 4.41 -6.74 2.19
N ILE A 221 5.47 -6.33 2.89
CA ILE A 221 5.59 -4.99 3.47
C ILE A 221 6.43 -4.09 2.57
N GLY A 222 5.81 -3.06 2.03
CA GLY A 222 6.45 -2.11 1.12
C GLY A 222 6.37 -0.65 1.59
N GLY A 223 6.71 0.28 0.70
CA GLY A 223 6.69 1.71 0.96
C GLY A 223 7.96 2.24 1.64
N GLY A 224 8.01 3.56 1.88
CA GLY A 224 9.21 4.23 2.40
C GLY A 224 9.68 3.72 3.77
N VAL A 225 8.75 3.41 4.67
CA VAL A 225 9.03 2.93 6.03
C VAL A 225 9.65 1.52 6.02
N SER A 226 9.33 0.68 5.01
CA SER A 226 9.90 -0.67 4.90
C SER A 226 11.41 -0.68 4.74
N ARG A 227 12.01 0.44 4.31
CA ARG A 227 13.48 0.62 4.25
C ARG A 227 14.17 0.55 5.62
N ALA A 228 13.42 0.62 6.70
CA ALA A 228 13.97 0.37 8.05
C ALA A 228 14.56 -1.05 8.18
N GLY A 229 14.08 -2.01 7.36
CA GLY A 229 14.63 -3.36 7.25
C GLY A 229 14.26 -4.25 8.44
N ALA A 230 15.25 -5.01 8.93
CA ALA A 230 15.04 -6.04 9.95
C ALA A 230 14.32 -5.53 11.22
N ILE A 231 14.68 -4.35 11.74
CA ILE A 231 14.04 -3.79 12.94
C ILE A 231 12.52 -3.69 12.80
N LEU A 232 12.03 -3.35 11.61
CA LEU A 232 10.60 -3.29 11.33
C LEU A 232 10.01 -4.69 11.19
N ILE A 233 10.60 -5.54 10.34
CA ILE A 233 10.05 -6.87 10.04
C ILE A 233 10.06 -7.77 11.27
N ASP A 234 11.15 -7.81 12.02
CA ASP A 234 11.26 -8.63 13.24
C ASP A 234 10.29 -8.13 14.32
N GLY A 235 10.16 -6.78 14.45
CA GLY A 235 9.20 -6.16 15.33
C GLY A 235 7.75 -6.51 14.97
N ILE A 236 7.39 -6.46 13.68
CA ILE A 236 6.06 -6.85 13.20
C ILE A 236 5.82 -8.35 13.43
N LYS A 237 6.76 -9.22 13.05
CA LYS A 237 6.65 -10.69 13.23
C LYS A 237 6.36 -11.05 14.68
N LYS A 238 7.16 -10.51 15.62
CA LYS A 238 6.94 -10.71 17.06
C LYS A 238 5.50 -10.35 17.46
N GLN A 239 5.05 -9.16 17.08
CA GLN A 239 3.75 -8.64 17.50
C GLN A 239 2.59 -9.37 16.80
N PHE A 240 2.78 -9.84 15.57
CA PHE A 240 1.85 -10.66 14.82
C PHE A 240 1.67 -12.04 15.47
N THR A 241 2.76 -12.79 15.69
CA THR A 241 2.72 -14.13 16.29
C THR A 241 2.07 -14.15 17.66
N GLU A 242 2.30 -13.10 18.49
CA GLU A 242 1.67 -12.97 19.81
C GLU A 242 0.14 -12.76 19.76
N ARG A 243 -0.44 -12.40 18.60
CA ARG A 243 -1.84 -11.92 18.49
C ARG A 243 -2.67 -12.64 17.46
N THR A 244 -2.01 -13.32 16.53
CA THR A 244 -2.73 -14.02 15.46
C THR A 244 -3.41 -15.28 15.95
N PHE A 245 -4.44 -15.73 15.23
CA PHE A 245 -5.04 -17.03 15.45
C PHE A 245 -4.00 -18.13 15.15
N HIS A 246 -3.94 -19.16 15.99
CA HIS A 246 -2.87 -20.16 15.95
C HIS A 246 -2.65 -20.82 14.58
N ALA A 247 -3.70 -20.99 13.78
CA ALA A 247 -3.56 -21.55 12.43
C ALA A 247 -2.78 -20.62 11.46
N CYS A 248 -2.79 -19.30 11.72
CA CYS A 248 -2.12 -18.29 10.89
C CYS A 248 -0.70 -17.95 11.38
N GLU A 249 -0.18 -18.58 12.44
CA GLU A 249 1.16 -18.27 13.00
C GLU A 249 2.30 -18.46 11.99
N ALA A 250 2.11 -19.37 11.03
CA ALA A 250 3.09 -19.68 9.99
C ALA A 250 3.03 -18.72 8.80
N THR A 251 2.07 -17.78 8.75
CA THR A 251 1.99 -16.79 7.66
C THR A 251 3.31 -16.01 7.54
N GLU A 252 3.86 -16.01 6.35
CA GLU A 252 5.12 -15.32 6.09
C GLU A 252 4.94 -13.79 6.13
N ILE A 253 5.95 -13.08 6.62
CA ILE A 253 6.01 -11.61 6.55
C ILE A 253 7.33 -11.23 5.92
N THR A 254 7.30 -10.61 4.75
CA THR A 254 8.49 -10.29 3.95
C THR A 254 8.46 -8.86 3.44
N LEU A 255 9.59 -8.41 2.87
CA LEU A 255 9.70 -7.08 2.25
C LEU A 255 9.31 -7.12 0.78
N ALA A 256 8.67 -6.06 0.32
CA ALA A 256 8.51 -5.76 -1.10
C ALA A 256 9.88 -5.56 -1.78
N THR A 257 10.04 -6.07 -2.99
CA THR A 257 11.33 -6.05 -3.70
C THR A 257 11.32 -5.23 -4.99
N LEU A 258 10.16 -4.97 -5.58
CA LEU A 258 10.06 -4.22 -6.83
C LEU A 258 10.09 -2.69 -6.66
N GLY A 259 9.85 -2.20 -5.44
CA GLY A 259 9.84 -0.78 -5.17
C GLY A 259 8.84 -0.02 -6.05
N ASN A 260 9.30 1.03 -6.74
CA ASN A 260 8.45 1.85 -7.61
C ASN A 260 7.96 1.12 -8.88
N ASP A 261 8.59 0.00 -9.25
CA ASP A 261 8.22 -0.76 -10.44
C ASP A 261 7.05 -1.72 -10.19
N ALA A 262 6.68 -1.96 -8.93
CA ALA A 262 5.60 -2.86 -8.56
C ALA A 262 4.30 -2.56 -9.30
N GLY A 263 3.92 -1.28 -9.40
CA GLY A 263 2.74 -0.84 -10.13
C GLY A 263 2.80 -1.17 -11.62
N MET A 264 3.97 -1.05 -12.27
CA MET A 264 4.13 -1.40 -13.68
C MET A 264 3.99 -2.90 -13.91
N TYR A 265 4.67 -3.72 -13.10
CA TYR A 265 4.51 -5.18 -13.15
C TYR A 265 3.07 -5.62 -12.93
N GLY A 266 2.39 -5.01 -11.95
CA GLY A 266 0.99 -5.30 -11.66
C GLY A 266 0.04 -4.89 -12.79
N CYS A 267 0.25 -3.73 -13.41
CA CYS A 267 -0.49 -3.30 -14.58
C CYS A 267 -0.37 -4.31 -15.74
N VAL A 268 0.84 -4.82 -16.00
CA VAL A 268 1.04 -5.88 -16.99
C VAL A 268 0.30 -7.15 -16.59
N ARG A 269 0.39 -7.55 -15.33
CA ARG A 269 -0.26 -8.79 -14.82
C ARG A 269 -1.80 -8.75 -14.90
N LEU A 270 -2.43 -7.55 -14.88
CA LEU A 270 -3.87 -7.41 -15.09
C LEU A 270 -4.38 -7.95 -16.44
N LEU A 271 -3.49 -8.13 -17.41
CA LEU A 271 -3.83 -8.55 -18.77
C LEU A 271 -3.84 -10.09 -18.94
N PHE A 272 -3.35 -10.81 -17.92
CA PHE A 272 -3.20 -12.28 -17.93
C PHE A 272 -3.96 -12.96 -16.74
#